data_b8f3cfcfd31c2e4d3839a2dd96d7f721
#
_entry.id   b8f3cfcfd31c2e4d3839a2dd96d7f721
#
_cell.length_a   1.000
_cell.length_b   1.000
_cell.length_c   1.000
_cell.angle_alpha   90.00
_cell.angle_beta   90.00
_cell.angle_gamma   90.00
#
_symmetry.space_group_name_H-M   'P 1'
#
loop_
_entity.id
_entity.type
_entity.pdbx_description
1 polymer ?
#
loop_
_entity_poly.entity_id
_entity_poly.type
_entity_poly.pdbx_seq_one_letter_code
_entity_poly.pdbx_strand_id
1 'polypeptide(L)'
;MPKLKAPKKSAPKKQAPDPPGCRAGLPHIPADYGLKPRKHYLPFSHAEERLAKSRNYWICTARPDGRPHSIPVWGFWIDGVLYFGTGRASRKARNLAHNAAVSIHLDSGDDVVILEGTAVEIDLSDKSQLKKLDAASRAKYKMPMVVGPGNVIYSVRPRVVLAWTEKDFPNNATRWKFDTASA
;
A
#
# COMPACT_ATOMS: atom_id res chain seq x y z
N MET A 1 -5.32 48.69 -13.22
CA MET A 1 -5.25 47.22 -13.17
C MET A 1 -5.18 46.77 -11.72
N PRO A 2 -6.11 45.97 -11.20
CA PRO A 2 -6.08 45.54 -9.82
C PRO A 2 -5.00 44.47 -9.63
N LYS A 3 -4.12 44.63 -8.60
CA LYS A 3 -3.09 43.67 -8.21
C LYS A 3 -3.75 42.41 -7.61
N LEU A 4 -3.62 41.27 -8.29
CA LEU A 4 -3.99 39.96 -7.72
C LEU A 4 -3.16 39.71 -6.44
N LYS A 5 -3.86 39.54 -5.31
CA LYS A 5 -3.23 39.09 -4.05
C LYS A 5 -2.79 37.64 -4.20
N ALA A 6 -1.52 37.39 -3.96
CA ALA A 6 -0.98 36.02 -3.92
C ALA A 6 -1.73 35.17 -2.87
N PRO A 7 -1.97 33.87 -3.13
CA PRO A 7 -2.66 33.00 -2.19
C PRO A 7 -1.83 32.85 -0.91
N LYS A 8 -2.46 33.05 0.24
CA LYS A 8 -1.85 32.82 1.56
C LYS A 8 -1.42 31.36 1.65
N LYS A 9 -0.11 31.11 1.85
CA LYS A 9 0.39 29.76 2.23
C LYS A 9 -0.32 29.32 3.50
N SER A 10 -1.09 28.24 3.42
CA SER A 10 -1.67 27.63 4.60
C SER A 10 -0.56 27.12 5.52
N ALA A 11 -0.70 27.36 6.83
CA ALA A 11 0.24 26.85 7.82
C ALA A 11 0.38 25.32 7.70
N PRO A 12 1.59 24.75 7.87
CA PRO A 12 1.77 23.31 7.81
C PRO A 12 0.90 22.64 8.88
N LYS A 13 -0.01 21.76 8.45
CA LYS A 13 -0.76 20.88 9.37
C LYS A 13 0.25 20.07 10.17
N LYS A 14 0.11 20.01 11.50
CA LYS A 14 0.88 19.10 12.34
C LYS A 14 0.76 17.69 11.72
N GLN A 15 1.89 17.15 11.31
CA GLN A 15 1.96 15.79 10.77
C GLN A 15 1.60 14.78 11.87
N ALA A 16 0.76 13.80 11.54
CA ALA A 16 0.53 12.68 12.44
C ALA A 16 1.86 11.91 12.62
N PRO A 17 2.13 11.39 13.83
CA PRO A 17 3.31 10.56 14.05
C PRO A 17 3.27 9.32 13.17
N ASP A 18 4.45 8.81 12.80
CA ASP A 18 4.55 7.53 12.10
C ASP A 18 3.96 6.40 12.97
N PRO A 19 3.43 5.31 12.36
CA PRO A 19 2.88 4.17 13.11
C PRO A 19 3.89 3.58 14.10
N PRO A 20 3.44 3.03 15.23
CA PRO A 20 4.31 2.31 16.17
C PRO A 20 5.10 1.20 15.45
N GLY A 21 6.37 1.02 15.81
CA GLY A 21 7.25 0.02 15.19
C GLY A 21 7.65 0.32 13.74
N CYS A 22 7.41 1.54 13.27
CA CYS A 22 7.78 2.00 11.94
C CYS A 22 9.04 2.87 12.00
N ARG A 23 9.99 2.62 11.09
CA ARG A 23 11.22 3.42 10.97
C ARG A 23 11.40 3.93 9.55
N ALA A 24 11.35 5.26 9.41
CA ALA A 24 11.64 5.94 8.15
C ALA A 24 13.15 5.97 7.85
N GLY A 25 13.50 5.88 6.57
CA GLY A 25 14.89 5.93 6.12
C GLY A 25 14.96 6.07 4.59
N LEU A 26 16.17 5.99 4.05
CA LEU A 26 16.37 5.98 2.61
C LEU A 26 15.92 4.64 2.00
N PRO A 27 15.34 4.66 0.79
CA PRO A 27 15.25 3.48 -0.06
C PRO A 27 16.66 2.90 -0.34
N HIS A 28 16.71 1.63 -0.73
CA HIS A 28 17.94 1.05 -1.25
C HIS A 28 18.15 1.53 -2.69
N ILE A 29 18.88 2.63 -2.82
CA ILE A 29 19.21 3.27 -4.11
C ILE A 29 20.74 3.31 -4.23
N PRO A 30 21.29 3.07 -5.43
CA PRO A 30 22.73 3.12 -5.66
C PRO A 30 23.36 4.43 -5.20
N ALA A 31 24.62 4.37 -4.73
CA ALA A 31 25.32 5.52 -4.13
C ALA A 31 25.57 6.66 -5.12
N ASP A 32 25.64 6.36 -6.41
CA ASP A 32 25.83 7.33 -7.50
C ASP A 32 24.64 8.29 -7.68
N TYR A 33 23.45 7.96 -7.14
CA TYR A 33 22.34 8.90 -7.03
C TYR A 33 22.58 10.01 -5.98
N GLY A 34 23.70 9.98 -5.25
CA GLY A 34 24.09 11.02 -4.34
C GLY A 34 23.23 11.16 -3.07
N LEU A 35 22.39 10.18 -2.78
CA LEU A 35 21.51 10.22 -1.62
C LEU A 35 22.31 10.07 -0.31
N LYS A 36 22.03 10.95 0.63
CA LYS A 36 22.57 10.90 2.00
C LYS A 36 21.44 10.78 3.01
N PRO A 37 21.67 10.14 4.17
CA PRO A 37 20.70 10.15 5.26
C PRO A 37 20.27 11.57 5.60
N ARG A 38 18.97 11.75 5.88
CA ARG A 38 18.33 13.04 6.11
C ARG A 38 17.73 13.11 7.49
N LYS A 39 17.55 14.33 8.00
CA LYS A 39 16.83 14.57 9.26
C LYS A 39 15.32 14.39 9.12
N HIS A 40 14.79 14.62 7.91
CA HIS A 40 13.34 14.59 7.64
C HIS A 40 13.05 13.74 6.42
N TYR A 41 12.13 12.81 6.58
CA TYR A 41 11.55 11.96 5.54
C TYR A 41 10.09 12.36 5.32
N LEU A 42 9.46 11.85 4.27
CA LEU A 42 8.01 11.96 4.14
C LEU A 42 7.35 11.34 5.37
N PRO A 43 6.27 11.93 5.92
CA PRO A 43 5.50 11.28 6.98
C PRO A 43 4.76 10.08 6.40
N PHE A 44 4.53 9.03 7.18
CA PHE A 44 3.81 7.84 6.72
C PHE A 44 2.40 8.16 6.23
N SER A 45 1.75 9.19 6.79
CA SER A 45 0.45 9.69 6.31
C SER A 45 0.44 10.03 4.82
N HIS A 46 1.59 10.38 4.22
CA HIS A 46 1.73 10.58 2.77
C HIS A 46 1.39 9.30 1.98
N ALA A 47 1.94 8.16 2.38
CA ALA A 47 1.65 6.87 1.76
C ALA A 47 0.23 6.38 2.13
N GLU A 48 -0.16 6.53 3.39
CA GLU A 48 -1.44 6.08 3.92
C GLU A 48 -2.63 6.73 3.23
N GLU A 49 -2.59 8.05 3.00
CA GLU A 49 -3.64 8.76 2.28
C GLU A 49 -3.80 8.25 0.84
N ARG A 50 -2.69 7.93 0.17
CA ARG A 50 -2.70 7.41 -1.20
C ARG A 50 -3.24 5.98 -1.25
N LEU A 51 -2.79 5.15 -0.32
CA LEU A 51 -3.31 3.79 -0.15
C LEU A 51 -4.82 3.81 0.12
N ALA A 52 -5.30 4.68 1.00
CA ALA A 52 -6.73 4.77 1.30
C ALA A 52 -7.58 5.25 0.11
N LYS A 53 -7.07 6.22 -0.67
CA LYS A 53 -7.79 6.84 -1.80
C LYS A 53 -7.74 6.04 -3.09
N SER A 54 -6.69 5.21 -3.28
CA SER A 54 -6.48 4.47 -4.53
C SER A 54 -7.67 3.56 -4.84
N ARG A 55 -8.12 3.57 -6.09
CA ARG A 55 -9.19 2.69 -6.56
C ARG A 55 -8.67 1.29 -6.83
N ASN A 56 -7.52 1.18 -7.46
CA ASN A 56 -6.89 -0.07 -7.85
C ASN A 56 -5.54 -0.23 -7.15
N TYR A 57 -5.15 -1.49 -6.99
CA TYR A 57 -3.86 -1.89 -6.44
C TYR A 57 -3.27 -2.95 -7.35
N TRP A 58 -2.06 -2.74 -7.82
CA TRP A 58 -1.35 -3.71 -8.63
C TRP A 58 -0.72 -4.76 -7.71
N ILE A 59 -1.18 -5.99 -7.81
CA ILE A 59 -0.67 -7.12 -7.02
C ILE A 59 0.38 -7.86 -7.84
N CYS A 60 1.63 -7.78 -7.40
CA CYS A 60 2.79 -8.41 -8.03
C CYS A 60 3.18 -9.66 -7.25
N THR A 61 3.12 -10.81 -7.90
CA THR A 61 3.42 -12.14 -7.34
C THR A 61 4.38 -12.88 -8.23
N ALA A 62 5.09 -13.88 -7.70
CA ALA A 62 5.96 -14.77 -8.46
C ALA A 62 5.30 -16.14 -8.69
N ARG A 63 5.42 -16.69 -9.88
CA ARG A 63 5.05 -18.09 -10.18
C ARG A 63 6.07 -19.05 -9.55
N PRO A 64 5.75 -20.36 -9.41
CA PRO A 64 6.71 -21.35 -8.94
C PRO A 64 8.00 -21.40 -9.73
N ASP A 65 7.96 -21.08 -11.02
CA ASP A 65 9.12 -21.01 -11.93
C ASP A 65 9.84 -19.65 -11.90
N GLY A 66 9.49 -18.76 -10.96
CA GLY A 66 10.09 -17.44 -10.78
C GLY A 66 9.54 -16.35 -11.70
N ARG A 67 8.75 -16.66 -12.72
CA ARG A 67 8.20 -15.62 -13.61
C ARG A 67 7.27 -14.69 -12.86
N PRO A 68 7.42 -13.37 -13.03
CA PRO A 68 6.55 -12.39 -12.36
C PRO A 68 5.14 -12.41 -12.94
N HIS A 69 4.19 -11.99 -12.13
CA HIS A 69 2.80 -11.79 -12.53
C HIS A 69 2.26 -10.57 -11.79
N SER A 70 1.81 -9.57 -12.54
CA SER A 70 1.25 -8.33 -12.03
C SER A 70 -0.15 -8.13 -12.60
N ILE A 71 -1.11 -7.71 -11.74
CA ILE A 71 -2.48 -7.48 -12.15
C ILE A 71 -3.16 -6.49 -11.19
N PRO A 72 -3.98 -5.54 -11.70
CA PRO A 72 -4.73 -4.64 -10.85
C PRO A 72 -5.93 -5.35 -10.23
N VAL A 73 -6.23 -5.01 -8.99
CA VAL A 73 -7.41 -5.49 -8.25
C VAL A 73 -8.06 -4.35 -7.46
N TRP A 74 -9.30 -4.52 -7.09
CA TRP A 74 -9.94 -3.75 -6.06
C TRP A 74 -9.43 -4.16 -4.68
N GLY A 75 -9.32 -3.20 -3.78
CA GLY A 75 -8.81 -3.47 -2.44
C GLY A 75 -9.13 -2.35 -1.45
N PHE A 76 -8.80 -2.59 -0.20
CA PHE A 76 -9.10 -1.69 0.91
C PHE A 76 -7.87 -1.52 1.80
N TRP A 77 -7.48 -0.28 2.05
CA TRP A 77 -6.54 0.07 3.11
C TRP A 77 -7.33 0.40 4.37
N ILE A 78 -7.23 -0.44 5.39
CA ILE A 78 -7.98 -0.31 6.64
C ILE A 78 -7.04 -0.62 7.81
N ASP A 79 -6.89 0.32 8.73
CA ASP A 79 -6.10 0.17 9.96
C ASP A 79 -4.67 -0.38 9.71
N GLY A 80 -3.98 0.18 8.71
CA GLY A 80 -2.61 -0.22 8.39
C GLY A 80 -2.49 -1.57 7.67
N VAL A 81 -3.58 -2.13 7.16
CA VAL A 81 -3.61 -3.40 6.44
C VAL A 81 -4.28 -3.23 5.08
N LEU A 82 -3.67 -3.79 4.04
CA LEU A 82 -4.32 -3.88 2.73
C LEU A 82 -5.08 -5.19 2.61
N TYR A 83 -6.34 -5.10 2.18
CA TYR A 83 -7.19 -6.25 1.89
C TYR A 83 -7.55 -6.30 0.41
N PHE A 84 -7.52 -7.47 -0.20
CA PHE A 84 -8.04 -7.69 -1.56
C PHE A 84 -8.64 -9.08 -1.71
N GLY A 85 -9.67 -9.16 -2.56
CA GLY A 85 -10.34 -10.43 -2.87
C GLY A 85 -10.00 -10.94 -4.26
N THR A 86 -10.07 -12.26 -4.46
CA THR A 86 -9.91 -12.88 -5.78
C THR A 86 -10.51 -14.28 -5.80
N GLY A 87 -10.74 -14.84 -7.01
CA GLY A 87 -11.05 -16.26 -7.15
C GLY A 87 -9.84 -17.14 -6.81
N ARG A 88 -10.04 -18.19 -6.05
CA ARG A 88 -9.00 -19.15 -5.64
C ARG A 88 -8.29 -19.81 -6.83
N ALA A 89 -9.00 -20.02 -7.95
CA ALA A 89 -8.43 -20.54 -9.18
C ALA A 89 -7.61 -19.52 -9.99
N SER A 90 -7.57 -18.24 -9.57
CA SER A 90 -6.81 -17.21 -10.28
C SER A 90 -5.29 -17.45 -10.21
N ARG A 91 -4.55 -16.89 -11.18
CA ARG A 91 -3.08 -17.03 -11.21
C ARG A 91 -2.44 -16.47 -9.94
N LYS A 92 -2.87 -15.30 -9.49
CA LYS A 92 -2.31 -14.69 -8.28
C LYS A 92 -2.58 -15.52 -7.02
N ALA A 93 -3.77 -16.10 -6.87
CA ALA A 93 -4.08 -16.96 -5.72
C ALA A 93 -3.20 -18.22 -5.72
N ARG A 94 -3.01 -18.87 -6.88
CA ARG A 94 -2.09 -20.03 -7.01
C ARG A 94 -0.64 -19.64 -6.71
N ASN A 95 -0.21 -18.45 -7.14
CA ASN A 95 1.13 -17.96 -6.84
C ASN A 95 1.31 -17.75 -5.32
N LEU A 96 0.33 -17.10 -4.67
CA LEU A 96 0.36 -16.81 -3.24
C LEU A 96 0.28 -18.07 -2.37
N ALA A 97 -0.41 -19.11 -2.82
CA ALA A 97 -0.41 -20.42 -2.16
C ALA A 97 0.98 -21.08 -2.17
N HIS A 98 1.82 -20.80 -3.18
CA HIS A 98 3.18 -21.29 -3.28
C HIS A 98 4.19 -20.37 -2.60
N ASN A 99 4.07 -19.06 -2.82
CA ASN A 99 4.93 -18.03 -2.22
C ASN A 99 4.07 -16.82 -1.84
N ALA A 100 3.86 -16.62 -0.56
CA ALA A 100 3.01 -15.58 -0.02
C ALA A 100 3.65 -14.17 -0.08
N ALA A 101 4.92 -14.04 -0.46
CA ALA A 101 5.56 -12.74 -0.64
C ALA A 101 4.89 -11.96 -1.78
N VAL A 102 4.61 -10.68 -1.53
CA VAL A 102 3.90 -9.82 -2.48
C VAL A 102 4.48 -8.42 -2.46
N SER A 103 4.59 -7.82 -3.66
CA SER A 103 4.76 -6.39 -3.81
C SER A 103 3.48 -5.80 -4.39
N ILE A 104 3.06 -4.66 -3.86
CA ILE A 104 1.83 -3.98 -4.24
C ILE A 104 2.16 -2.53 -4.52
N HIS A 105 1.74 -2.01 -5.68
CA HIS A 105 1.94 -0.60 -5.99
C HIS A 105 0.65 0.06 -6.48
N LEU A 106 0.62 1.39 -6.40
CA LEU A 106 -0.45 2.21 -6.96
C LEU A 106 -0.20 2.51 -8.44
N ASP A 107 -1.19 3.11 -9.11
CA ASP A 107 -1.15 3.32 -10.58
C ASP A 107 -0.12 4.37 -11.01
N SER A 108 0.17 5.38 -10.16
CA SER A 108 1.02 6.50 -10.54
C SER A 108 2.52 6.18 -10.48
N GLY A 109 3.26 6.49 -11.54
CA GLY A 109 4.70 6.54 -11.55
C GLY A 109 5.28 7.87 -11.05
N ASP A 110 4.46 8.94 -11.03
CA ASP A 110 4.87 10.29 -10.62
C ASP A 110 4.66 10.53 -9.12
N ASP A 111 3.67 9.86 -8.53
CA ASP A 111 3.35 9.89 -7.10
C ASP A 111 3.32 8.45 -6.58
N VAL A 112 4.50 7.95 -6.29
CA VAL A 112 4.76 6.54 -6.10
C VAL A 112 4.46 6.10 -4.67
N VAL A 113 3.74 4.97 -4.55
CA VAL A 113 3.65 4.19 -3.31
C VAL A 113 3.77 2.72 -3.66
N ILE A 114 4.72 2.04 -3.02
CA ILE A 114 4.96 0.60 -3.13
C ILE A 114 4.94 0.00 -1.72
N LEU A 115 4.23 -1.10 -1.57
CA LEU A 115 4.12 -1.85 -0.32
C LEU A 115 4.66 -3.26 -0.57
N GLU A 116 5.57 -3.72 0.29
CA GLU A 116 6.05 -5.10 0.32
C GLU A 116 5.60 -5.78 1.61
N GLY A 117 5.12 -7.01 1.48
CA GLY A 117 4.63 -7.76 2.63
C GLY A 117 4.37 -9.23 2.33
N THR A 118 3.66 -9.87 3.23
CA THR A 118 3.22 -11.25 3.08
C THR A 118 1.70 -11.27 3.04
N ALA A 119 1.15 -11.91 2.01
CA ALA A 119 -0.29 -12.10 1.89
C ALA A 119 -0.74 -13.27 2.78
N VAL A 120 -1.70 -13.01 3.65
CA VAL A 120 -2.29 -14.01 4.55
C VAL A 120 -3.78 -14.13 4.21
N GLU A 121 -4.24 -15.34 3.99
CA GLU A 121 -5.66 -15.60 3.77
C GLU A 121 -6.42 -15.35 5.07
N ILE A 122 -7.50 -14.56 5.01
CA ILE A 122 -8.32 -14.28 6.19
C ILE A 122 -9.35 -15.38 6.42
N ASP A 123 -9.72 -15.56 7.68
CA ASP A 123 -10.82 -16.46 8.04
C ASP A 123 -12.17 -15.86 7.62
N LEU A 124 -12.85 -16.52 6.69
CA LEU A 124 -14.17 -16.10 6.21
C LEU A 124 -15.30 -16.43 7.21
N SER A 125 -15.03 -17.10 8.32
CA SER A 125 -15.99 -17.28 9.43
C SER A 125 -16.07 -16.07 10.36
N ASP A 126 -15.07 -15.17 10.35
CA ASP A 126 -15.07 -13.92 11.13
C ASP A 126 -16.08 -12.91 10.54
N LYS A 127 -17.32 -13.00 11.02
CA LYS A 127 -18.42 -12.13 10.59
C LYS A 127 -18.16 -10.65 10.88
N SER A 128 -17.40 -10.32 11.93
CA SER A 128 -17.07 -8.93 12.28
C SER A 128 -16.14 -8.34 11.21
N GLN A 129 -15.08 -9.06 10.86
CA GLN A 129 -14.15 -8.64 9.82
C GLN A 129 -14.84 -8.55 8.45
N LEU A 130 -15.67 -9.53 8.08
CA LEU A 130 -16.41 -9.49 6.82
C LEU A 130 -17.37 -8.31 6.75
N LYS A 131 -18.08 -7.99 7.84
CA LYS A 131 -18.95 -6.81 7.90
C LYS A 131 -18.19 -5.51 7.67
N LYS A 132 -16.99 -5.37 8.26
CA LYS A 132 -16.10 -4.22 8.08
C LYS A 132 -15.65 -4.09 6.62
N LEU A 133 -15.25 -5.19 5.99
CA LEU A 133 -14.83 -5.22 4.59
C LEU A 133 -16.00 -4.95 3.62
N ASP A 134 -17.19 -5.47 3.88
CA ASP A 134 -18.40 -5.19 3.08
C ASP A 134 -18.78 -3.70 3.17
N ALA A 135 -18.73 -3.10 4.36
CA ALA A 135 -18.97 -1.67 4.52
C ALA A 135 -17.96 -0.83 3.73
N ALA A 136 -16.67 -1.20 3.74
CA ALA A 136 -15.63 -0.54 2.95
C ALA A 136 -15.88 -0.70 1.43
N SER A 137 -16.34 -1.88 0.99
CA SER A 137 -16.69 -2.15 -0.40
C SER A 137 -17.83 -1.26 -0.88
N ARG A 138 -18.90 -1.19 -0.12
CA ARG A 138 -20.05 -0.31 -0.43
C ARG A 138 -19.67 1.16 -0.45
N ALA A 139 -18.85 1.60 0.50
CA ALA A 139 -18.41 2.98 0.57
C ALA A 139 -17.54 3.35 -0.65
N LYS A 140 -16.57 2.50 -1.01
CA LYS A 140 -15.56 2.78 -2.03
C LYS A 140 -16.03 2.46 -3.45
N TYR A 141 -16.61 1.27 -3.65
CA TYR A 141 -16.95 0.74 -4.97
C TYR A 141 -18.43 0.76 -5.29
N LYS A 142 -19.29 1.12 -4.31
CA LYS A 142 -20.75 1.11 -4.42
C LYS A 142 -21.33 -0.30 -4.68
N MET A 143 -20.61 -1.32 -4.27
CA MET A 143 -20.98 -2.72 -4.46
C MET A 143 -20.75 -3.53 -3.17
N PRO A 144 -21.58 -4.54 -2.89
CA PRO A 144 -21.32 -5.45 -1.79
C PRO A 144 -20.05 -6.26 -2.04
N MET A 145 -19.42 -6.70 -0.97
CA MET A 145 -18.30 -7.64 -1.08
C MET A 145 -18.81 -9.01 -1.51
N VAL A 146 -18.16 -9.60 -2.53
CA VAL A 146 -18.50 -10.93 -2.97
C VAL A 146 -17.69 -11.96 -2.17
N VAL A 147 -18.39 -12.67 -1.29
CA VAL A 147 -17.82 -13.77 -0.50
C VAL A 147 -18.62 -15.03 -0.83
N GLY A 148 -17.93 -16.09 -1.24
CA GLY A 148 -18.62 -17.35 -1.59
C GLY A 148 -17.62 -18.48 -1.90
N PRO A 149 -18.14 -19.68 -2.17
CA PRO A 149 -17.31 -20.82 -2.56
C PRO A 149 -16.40 -20.45 -3.73
N GLY A 150 -15.11 -20.76 -3.60
CA GLY A 150 -14.12 -20.45 -4.63
C GLY A 150 -13.51 -19.03 -4.59
N ASN A 151 -13.93 -18.17 -3.67
CA ASN A 151 -13.29 -16.89 -3.41
C ASN A 151 -12.34 -16.97 -2.21
N VAL A 152 -11.34 -16.12 -2.23
CA VAL A 152 -10.38 -15.92 -1.15
C VAL A 152 -10.12 -14.43 -0.95
N ILE A 153 -9.98 -14.03 0.29
CA ILE A 153 -9.59 -12.67 0.66
C ILE A 153 -8.24 -12.74 1.36
N TYR A 154 -7.33 -11.90 0.93
CA TYR A 154 -6.01 -11.75 1.52
C TYR A 154 -5.92 -10.46 2.31
N SER A 155 -5.22 -10.52 3.44
CA SER A 155 -4.71 -9.38 4.19
C SER A 155 -3.21 -9.27 3.95
N VAL A 156 -2.70 -8.05 3.81
CA VAL A 156 -1.27 -7.77 3.67
C VAL A 156 -0.89 -6.68 4.65
N ARG A 157 -0.13 -7.04 5.69
CA ARG A 157 0.55 -6.07 6.55
C ARG A 157 1.86 -5.67 5.90
N PRO A 158 2.17 -4.36 5.82
CA PRO A 158 3.43 -3.92 5.25
C PRO A 158 4.61 -4.36 6.13
N ARG A 159 5.66 -4.86 5.48
CA ARG A 159 7.01 -4.99 6.03
C ARG A 159 7.86 -3.81 5.62
N VAL A 160 7.64 -3.35 4.40
CA VAL A 160 8.28 -2.17 3.82
C VAL A 160 7.24 -1.37 3.06
N VAL A 161 7.29 -0.05 3.17
CA VAL A 161 6.60 0.86 2.26
C VAL A 161 7.61 1.84 1.69
N LEU A 162 7.51 2.09 0.40
CA LEU A 162 8.33 3.06 -0.33
C LEU A 162 7.39 4.13 -0.88
N ALA A 163 7.79 5.40 -0.79
CA ALA A 163 7.08 6.47 -1.47
C ALA A 163 8.01 7.62 -1.86
N TRP A 164 7.65 8.27 -2.97
CA TRP A 164 8.24 9.52 -3.45
C TRP A 164 7.33 10.17 -4.48
N THR A 165 7.60 11.44 -4.76
CA THR A 165 7.07 12.11 -5.95
C THR A 165 8.20 12.32 -6.95
N GLU A 166 7.96 12.10 -8.25
CA GLU A 166 8.95 12.27 -9.30
C GLU A 166 9.56 13.68 -9.27
N LYS A 167 8.72 14.69 -9.09
CA LYS A 167 9.13 16.10 -9.03
C LYS A 167 10.26 16.38 -8.04
N ASP A 168 10.26 15.69 -6.90
CA ASP A 168 11.23 15.90 -5.82
C ASP A 168 12.19 14.72 -5.65
N PHE A 169 12.10 13.70 -6.51
CA PHE A 169 13.01 12.57 -6.52
C PHE A 169 14.44 13.02 -6.92
N PRO A 170 15.49 12.54 -6.23
CA PRO A 170 15.46 11.54 -5.16
C PRO A 170 15.31 12.13 -3.76
N ASN A 171 15.14 13.44 -3.61
CA ASN A 171 15.22 14.16 -2.34
C ASN A 171 14.11 13.84 -1.34
N ASN A 172 12.94 13.39 -1.80
CA ASN A 172 11.83 12.98 -0.94
C ASN A 172 11.65 11.47 -0.85
N ALA A 173 12.44 10.67 -1.57
CA ALA A 173 12.32 9.22 -1.57
C ALA A 173 12.47 8.67 -0.14
N THR A 174 11.45 7.99 0.34
CA THR A 174 11.35 7.51 1.71
C THR A 174 11.00 6.04 1.74
N ARG A 175 11.64 5.29 2.62
CA ARG A 175 11.34 3.92 2.94
C ARG A 175 10.96 3.83 4.41
N TRP A 176 9.83 3.23 4.70
CA TRP A 176 9.44 2.82 6.05
C TRP A 176 9.62 1.32 6.19
N LYS A 177 10.34 0.91 7.22
CA LYS A 177 10.43 -0.49 7.65
C LYS A 177 9.57 -0.66 8.89
N PHE A 178 8.72 -1.68 8.86
CA PHE A 178 7.89 -2.07 9.99
C PHE A 178 8.57 -3.22 10.71
N ASP A 179 8.59 -3.17 12.04
CA ASP A 179 9.04 -4.30 12.82
C ASP A 179 8.10 -5.48 12.54
N THR A 180 8.65 -6.63 12.19
CA THR A 180 7.87 -7.85 12.09
C THR A 180 7.35 -8.15 13.48
N ALA A 181 6.03 -7.95 13.71
CA ALA A 181 5.43 -8.51 14.91
C ALA A 181 5.78 -10.01 14.90
N SER A 182 6.43 -10.46 15.97
CA SER A 182 6.66 -11.89 16.18
C SER A 182 5.30 -12.58 16.03
N ALA A 183 5.22 -13.50 15.07
CA ALA A 183 4.02 -14.30 14.82
C ALA A 183 3.73 -15.18 16.01
#